data_c7cfcdd5c4a6ec957bb47e2276d94d6a
#
_entry.id   c7cfcdd5c4a6ec957bb47e2276d94d6a
#
_cell.length_a   1.000
_cell.length_b   1.000
_cell.length_c   1.000
_cell.angle_alpha   90.00
_cell.angle_beta   90.00
_cell.angle_gamma   90.00
#
_symmetry.space_group_name_H-M   'P 1'
#
loop_
_entity.id
_entity.type
_entity.pdbx_description
1 polymer ?
#
loop_
_entity_poly.entity_id
_entity_poly.type
_entity_poly.pdbx_seq_one_letter_code
_entity_poly.pdbx_strand_id
1 'polypeptide(L)'
;MKTTLNKIRQHDPCDISWGKLLKSLDKTEADDTEVSIEYILDLLGLNDALWALRAVEGKDKEIRLLACDYAEHVLHIFEEKYPEDKRPRNAIGVSREYANGNATKEDFDAAWVAARAAWHADWYAAGYAWYAAGAACYAAGDDRDAACDADRAAAWAAGDARDAEKQWQEQKLREYLNPNK
;
A
#
# COMPACT_ATOMS: atom_id res chain seq x y z
N MET A 1 2.67 -12.83 -7.43
CA MET A 1 3.74 -11.85 -7.74
C MET A 1 5.07 -12.42 -7.27
N LYS A 2 6.16 -12.17 -8.04
CA LYS A 2 7.51 -12.67 -7.73
C LYS A 2 8.55 -11.56 -7.97
N THR A 3 9.70 -11.71 -7.32
CA THR A 3 10.90 -10.88 -7.51
C THR A 3 12.15 -11.73 -7.35
N THR A 4 13.36 -11.15 -7.28
CA THR A 4 14.61 -11.88 -6.98
C THR A 4 15.31 -11.27 -5.79
N LEU A 5 16.23 -12.04 -5.16
CA LEU A 5 17.03 -11.53 -4.05
C LEU A 5 17.87 -10.32 -4.47
N ASN A 6 18.41 -10.30 -5.70
CA ASN A 6 19.14 -9.16 -6.23
C ASN A 6 18.29 -7.89 -6.33
N LYS A 7 17.03 -8.01 -6.80
CA LYS A 7 16.10 -6.87 -6.87
C LYS A 7 15.71 -6.36 -5.49
N ILE A 8 15.44 -7.25 -4.54
CA ILE A 8 15.16 -6.86 -3.15
C ILE A 8 16.37 -6.10 -2.57
N ARG A 9 17.60 -6.60 -2.78
CA ARG A 9 18.82 -5.98 -2.23
C ARG A 9 19.06 -4.56 -2.74
N GLN A 10 18.67 -4.26 -3.99
CA GLN A 10 18.79 -2.91 -4.58
C GLN A 10 17.99 -1.83 -3.84
N HIS A 11 17.01 -2.22 -3.02
CA HIS A 11 16.16 -1.32 -2.26
C HIS A 11 16.55 -1.20 -0.77
N ASP A 12 17.72 -1.64 -0.37
CA ASP A 12 18.24 -1.57 0.99
C ASP A 12 17.27 -2.15 2.05
N PRO A 13 16.99 -3.48 2.00
CA PRO A 13 16.11 -4.13 2.96
C PRO A 13 16.66 -4.02 4.39
N CYS A 14 15.75 -4.02 5.39
CA CYS A 14 16.11 -4.10 6.79
C CYS A 14 17.01 -5.34 7.05
N ASP A 15 18.16 -5.14 7.70
CA ASP A 15 19.15 -6.21 7.92
C ASP A 15 18.56 -7.44 8.63
N ILE A 16 17.64 -7.25 9.56
CA ILE A 16 17.00 -8.34 10.32
C ILE A 16 16.12 -9.18 9.40
N SER A 17 15.23 -8.54 8.64
CA SER A 17 14.32 -9.22 7.70
C SER A 17 15.11 -9.84 6.56
N TRP A 18 16.11 -9.14 6.04
CA TRP A 18 17.00 -9.64 5.01
C TRP A 18 17.78 -10.90 5.44
N GLY A 19 18.38 -10.88 6.63
CA GLY A 19 19.10 -12.03 7.18
C GLY A 19 18.19 -13.24 7.39
N LYS A 20 16.93 -13.03 7.83
CA LYS A 20 15.94 -14.12 7.94
C LYS A 20 15.58 -14.70 6.57
N LEU A 21 15.38 -13.84 5.57
CA LEU A 21 15.03 -14.27 4.20
C LEU A 21 16.17 -15.10 3.60
N LEU A 22 17.41 -14.63 3.64
CA LEU A 22 18.58 -15.36 3.16
C LEU A 22 18.71 -16.72 3.85
N LYS A 23 18.62 -16.74 5.16
CA LYS A 23 18.74 -17.98 5.95
C LYS A 23 17.66 -18.99 5.59
N SER A 24 16.42 -18.54 5.35
CA SER A 24 15.31 -19.44 4.99
C SER A 24 15.46 -20.09 3.61
N LEU A 25 16.33 -19.53 2.77
CA LEU A 25 16.65 -20.01 1.42
C LEU A 25 18.04 -20.67 1.34
N ASP A 26 18.70 -20.89 2.48
CA ASP A 26 20.08 -21.39 2.56
C ASP A 26 21.09 -20.56 1.75
N LYS A 27 20.92 -19.22 1.79
CA LYS A 27 21.78 -18.24 1.10
C LYS A 27 22.56 -17.39 2.09
N THR A 28 23.74 -16.93 1.65
CA THR A 28 24.58 -15.99 2.39
C THR A 28 24.65 -14.61 1.75
N GLU A 29 24.31 -14.51 0.46
CA GLU A 29 24.30 -13.28 -0.34
C GLU A 29 23.16 -13.26 -1.35
N ALA A 30 22.92 -12.10 -1.95
CA ALA A 30 21.91 -11.93 -2.99
C ALA A 30 22.33 -12.60 -4.29
N ASP A 31 21.40 -13.23 -4.95
CA ASP A 31 21.51 -13.78 -6.31
C ASP A 31 20.18 -13.63 -7.06
N ASP A 32 20.05 -14.25 -8.24
CA ASP A 32 18.83 -14.21 -9.04
C ASP A 32 17.79 -15.28 -8.65
N THR A 33 17.91 -15.87 -7.43
CA THR A 33 16.88 -16.76 -6.91
C THR A 33 15.55 -16.03 -6.83
N GLU A 34 14.54 -16.60 -7.50
CA GLU A 34 13.17 -16.08 -7.43
C GLU A 34 12.56 -16.32 -6.05
N VAL A 35 11.88 -15.27 -5.55
CA VAL A 35 11.12 -15.30 -4.30
C VAL A 35 9.71 -14.78 -4.57
N SER A 36 8.68 -15.50 -4.13
CA SER A 36 7.31 -15.02 -4.21
C SER A 36 7.01 -14.05 -3.06
N ILE A 37 6.18 -13.04 -3.33
CA ILE A 37 5.70 -12.14 -2.26
C ILE A 37 4.88 -12.91 -1.22
N GLU A 38 4.17 -13.97 -1.61
CA GLU A 38 3.46 -14.85 -0.69
C GLU A 38 4.42 -15.54 0.30
N TYR A 39 5.59 -16.02 -0.19
CA TYR A 39 6.61 -16.59 0.69
C TYR A 39 7.16 -15.57 1.69
N ILE A 40 7.39 -14.34 1.24
CA ILE A 40 7.83 -13.25 2.13
C ILE A 40 6.75 -12.94 3.17
N LEU A 41 5.47 -12.91 2.75
CA LEU A 41 4.33 -12.69 3.63
C LEU A 41 4.25 -13.75 4.74
N ASP A 42 4.38 -15.02 4.37
CA ASP A 42 4.31 -16.14 5.33
C ASP A 42 5.53 -16.18 6.28
N LEU A 43 6.71 -15.79 5.79
CA LEU A 43 7.95 -15.83 6.56
C LEU A 43 8.15 -14.60 7.46
N LEU A 44 7.86 -13.40 6.94
CA LEU A 44 8.25 -12.12 7.55
C LEU A 44 7.04 -11.25 7.94
N GLY A 45 5.85 -11.57 7.44
CA GLY A 45 4.61 -10.85 7.70
C GLY A 45 4.29 -9.75 6.70
N LEU A 46 3.13 -9.10 6.92
CA LEU A 46 2.51 -8.15 6.00
C LEU A 46 3.43 -6.97 5.65
N ASN A 47 4.04 -6.34 6.64
CA ASN A 47 4.86 -5.15 6.40
C ASN A 47 6.05 -5.42 5.46
N ASP A 48 6.76 -6.54 5.67
CA ASP A 48 7.90 -6.91 4.82
C ASP A 48 7.43 -7.33 3.41
N ALA A 49 6.28 -8.01 3.30
CA ALA A 49 5.70 -8.38 2.01
C ALA A 49 5.30 -7.15 1.19
N LEU A 50 4.62 -6.18 1.81
CA LEU A 50 4.25 -4.92 1.15
C LEU A 50 5.49 -4.10 0.77
N TRP A 51 6.49 -4.06 1.66
CA TRP A 51 7.76 -3.41 1.36
C TRP A 51 8.43 -4.05 0.13
N ALA A 52 8.40 -5.38 0.01
CA ALA A 52 9.02 -6.11 -1.09
C ALA A 52 8.31 -5.91 -2.45
N LEU A 53 7.06 -5.41 -2.48
CA LEU A 53 6.35 -5.08 -3.73
C LEU A 53 7.12 -4.08 -4.60
N ARG A 54 7.94 -3.20 -4.02
CA ARG A 54 8.80 -2.26 -4.75
C ARG A 54 9.83 -2.94 -5.66
N ALA A 55 10.19 -4.19 -5.35
CA ALA A 55 11.10 -5.01 -6.13
C ALA A 55 10.39 -5.89 -7.16
N VAL A 56 9.06 -5.78 -7.28
CA VAL A 56 8.25 -6.51 -8.27
C VAL A 56 8.09 -5.65 -9.51
N GLU A 57 8.39 -6.20 -10.69
CA GLU A 57 8.26 -5.51 -11.97
C GLU A 57 6.98 -5.90 -12.71
N GLY A 58 6.41 -4.95 -13.45
CA GLY A 58 5.27 -5.17 -14.33
C GLY A 58 3.95 -5.46 -13.58
N LYS A 59 3.86 -5.02 -12.31
CA LYS A 59 2.69 -5.17 -11.46
C LYS A 59 2.20 -3.83 -10.87
N ASP A 60 2.62 -2.72 -11.47
CA ASP A 60 2.29 -1.39 -10.98
C ASP A 60 0.78 -1.16 -10.88
N LYS A 61 0.00 -1.69 -11.85
CA LYS A 61 -1.46 -1.63 -11.84
C LYS A 61 -2.03 -2.32 -10.60
N GLU A 62 -1.66 -3.57 -10.38
CA GLU A 62 -2.18 -4.38 -9.28
C GLU A 62 -1.76 -3.81 -7.92
N ILE A 63 -0.53 -3.31 -7.80
CA ILE A 63 -0.02 -2.68 -6.58
C ILE A 63 -0.78 -1.39 -6.28
N ARG A 64 -1.06 -0.56 -7.29
CA ARG A 64 -1.86 0.66 -7.15
C ARG A 64 -3.31 0.36 -6.76
N LEU A 65 -3.93 -0.64 -7.38
CA LEU A 65 -5.29 -1.06 -7.01
C LEU A 65 -5.36 -1.57 -5.58
N LEU A 66 -4.35 -2.31 -5.12
CA LEU A 66 -4.25 -2.75 -3.73
C LEU A 66 -4.18 -1.55 -2.76
N ALA A 67 -3.36 -0.54 -3.07
CA ALA A 67 -3.28 0.69 -2.28
C ALA A 67 -4.64 1.42 -2.21
N CYS A 68 -5.37 1.47 -3.34
CA CYS A 68 -6.72 2.02 -3.39
C CYS A 68 -7.70 1.24 -2.51
N ASP A 69 -7.62 -0.10 -2.51
CA ASP A 69 -8.49 -0.94 -1.69
C ASP A 69 -8.25 -0.69 -0.19
N TYR A 70 -6.99 -0.58 0.24
CA TYR A 70 -6.64 -0.25 1.62
C TYR A 70 -7.18 1.12 2.05
N ALA A 71 -7.02 2.13 1.21
CA ALA A 71 -7.51 3.46 1.49
C ALA A 71 -9.05 3.53 1.53
N GLU A 72 -9.72 2.84 0.61
CA GLU A 72 -11.18 2.83 0.52
C GLU A 72 -11.82 2.13 1.72
N HIS A 73 -11.19 1.09 2.24
CA HIS A 73 -11.71 0.32 3.38
C HIS A 73 -11.92 1.20 4.63
N VAL A 74 -11.05 2.18 4.85
CA VAL A 74 -11.13 3.09 6.01
C VAL A 74 -11.69 4.48 5.67
N LEU A 75 -12.05 4.73 4.43
CA LEU A 75 -12.48 6.05 3.97
C LEU A 75 -13.74 6.56 4.69
N HIS A 76 -14.65 5.65 5.07
CA HIS A 76 -15.85 5.97 5.83
C HIS A 76 -15.56 6.76 7.11
N ILE A 77 -14.41 6.52 7.77
CA ILE A 77 -13.98 7.22 8.99
C ILE A 77 -13.78 8.74 8.72
N PHE A 78 -13.25 9.07 7.54
CA PHE A 78 -13.13 10.47 7.11
C PHE A 78 -14.49 11.04 6.72
N GLU A 79 -15.28 10.31 5.95
CA GLU A 79 -16.55 10.78 5.42
C GLU A 79 -17.63 10.99 6.49
N GLU A 80 -17.62 10.24 7.58
CA GLU A 80 -18.48 10.46 8.74
C GLU A 80 -18.19 11.80 9.41
N LYS A 81 -16.93 12.22 9.45
CA LYS A 81 -16.51 13.48 10.05
C LYS A 81 -16.66 14.67 9.08
N TYR A 82 -16.41 14.44 7.80
CA TYR A 82 -16.40 15.46 6.74
C TYR A 82 -17.24 15.01 5.53
N PRO A 83 -18.58 14.94 5.66
CA PRO A 83 -19.45 14.36 4.64
C PRO A 83 -19.45 15.14 3.31
N GLU A 84 -19.13 16.45 3.35
CA GLU A 84 -19.08 17.31 2.17
C GLU A 84 -17.72 17.31 1.46
N ASP A 85 -16.67 16.82 2.12
CA ASP A 85 -15.33 16.79 1.52
C ASP A 85 -15.08 15.49 0.74
N LYS A 86 -15.23 15.56 -0.58
CA LYS A 86 -15.06 14.41 -1.48
C LYS A 86 -13.64 14.24 -2.04
N ARG A 87 -12.69 15.10 -1.63
CA ARG A 87 -11.30 15.03 -2.17
C ARG A 87 -10.63 13.68 -1.97
N PRO A 88 -10.66 13.03 -0.79
CA PRO A 88 -10.07 11.71 -0.61
C PRO A 88 -10.74 10.63 -1.48
N ARG A 89 -12.07 10.61 -1.54
CA ARG A 89 -12.82 9.67 -2.39
C ARG A 89 -12.48 9.86 -3.87
N ASN A 90 -12.47 11.10 -4.34
CA ASN A 90 -12.13 11.41 -5.72
C ASN A 90 -10.70 10.98 -6.07
N ALA A 91 -9.75 11.14 -5.15
CA ALA A 91 -8.39 10.73 -5.36
C ALA A 91 -8.25 9.21 -5.52
N ILE A 92 -8.94 8.41 -4.70
CA ILE A 92 -9.00 6.95 -4.86
C ILE A 92 -9.61 6.59 -6.22
N GLY A 93 -10.71 7.24 -6.61
CA GLY A 93 -11.35 7.01 -7.91
C GLY A 93 -10.42 7.28 -9.07
N VAL A 94 -9.76 8.45 -9.10
CA VAL A 94 -8.80 8.81 -10.16
C VAL A 94 -7.60 7.87 -10.16
N SER A 95 -7.10 7.43 -9.01
CA SER A 95 -6.02 6.44 -8.92
C SER A 95 -6.40 5.10 -9.55
N ARG A 96 -7.64 4.64 -9.37
CA ARG A 96 -8.16 3.43 -10.01
C ARG A 96 -8.27 3.60 -11.52
N GLU A 97 -8.80 4.74 -11.99
CA GLU A 97 -8.91 5.06 -13.41
C GLU A 97 -7.52 5.15 -14.06
N TYR A 98 -6.55 5.78 -13.39
CA TYR A 98 -5.17 5.84 -13.86
C TYR A 98 -4.52 4.44 -13.93
N ALA A 99 -4.70 3.59 -12.93
CA ALA A 99 -4.23 2.21 -12.94
C ALA A 99 -4.84 1.39 -14.10
N ASN A 100 -6.08 1.72 -14.50
CA ASN A 100 -6.77 1.08 -15.63
C ASN A 100 -6.46 1.72 -16.99
N GLY A 101 -5.70 2.81 -17.02
CA GLY A 101 -5.34 3.52 -18.27
C GLY A 101 -6.45 4.46 -18.76
N ASN A 102 -7.42 4.81 -17.93
CA ASN A 102 -8.58 5.65 -18.26
C ASN A 102 -8.43 7.11 -17.79
N ALA A 103 -7.39 7.43 -17.02
CA ALA A 103 -7.05 8.78 -16.59
C ALA A 103 -5.63 9.14 -17.01
N THR A 104 -5.34 10.44 -17.17
CA THR A 104 -4.01 10.93 -17.52
C THR A 104 -3.12 11.07 -16.26
N LYS A 105 -1.81 11.27 -16.49
CA LYS A 105 -0.88 11.57 -15.38
C LYS A 105 -1.23 12.90 -14.72
N GLU A 106 -1.68 13.88 -15.48
CA GLU A 106 -2.11 15.19 -15.00
C GLU A 106 -3.33 15.08 -14.07
N ASP A 107 -4.33 14.26 -14.44
CA ASP A 107 -5.50 13.99 -13.58
C ASP A 107 -5.08 13.33 -12.27
N PHE A 108 -4.15 12.37 -12.36
CA PHE A 108 -3.63 11.66 -11.20
C PHE A 108 -2.86 12.60 -10.26
N ASP A 109 -1.96 13.44 -10.78
CA ASP A 109 -1.20 14.40 -9.98
C ASP A 109 -2.12 15.45 -9.32
N ALA A 110 -3.14 15.91 -10.04
CA ALA A 110 -4.13 16.84 -9.48
C ALA A 110 -4.93 16.20 -8.33
N ALA A 111 -5.31 14.93 -8.48
CA ALA A 111 -6.02 14.18 -7.45
C ALA A 111 -5.16 13.98 -6.19
N TRP A 112 -3.87 13.68 -6.35
CA TRP A 112 -2.91 13.60 -5.25
C TRP A 112 -2.78 14.92 -4.49
N VAL A 113 -2.62 16.05 -5.20
CA VAL A 113 -2.57 17.39 -4.59
C VAL A 113 -3.84 17.70 -3.79
N ALA A 114 -5.02 17.36 -4.33
CA ALA A 114 -6.29 17.58 -3.66
C ALA A 114 -6.44 16.71 -2.39
N ALA A 115 -6.07 15.42 -2.46
CA ALA A 115 -6.08 14.52 -1.29
C ALA A 115 -5.10 14.98 -0.21
N ARG A 116 -3.92 15.42 -0.60
CA ARG A 116 -2.93 15.98 0.31
C ARG A 116 -3.43 17.25 1.00
N ALA A 117 -4.16 18.10 0.28
CA ALA A 117 -4.78 19.29 0.87
C ALA A 117 -5.89 18.93 1.89
N ALA A 118 -6.66 17.87 1.64
CA ALA A 118 -7.64 17.35 2.60
C ALA A 118 -6.94 16.81 3.85
N TRP A 119 -5.90 16.00 3.67
CA TRP A 119 -5.08 15.46 4.76
C TRP A 119 -4.48 16.56 5.63
N HIS A 120 -3.87 17.59 5.04
CA HIS A 120 -3.28 18.70 5.78
C HIS A 120 -4.31 19.62 6.46
N ALA A 121 -5.51 19.74 5.91
CA ALA A 121 -6.57 20.58 6.50
C ALA A 121 -7.00 20.08 7.89
N ASP A 122 -6.88 18.80 8.17
CA ASP A 122 -7.26 18.17 9.44
C ASP A 122 -6.08 17.98 10.43
N TRP A 123 -4.92 18.51 10.15
CA TRP A 123 -3.71 18.34 10.97
C TRP A 123 -3.92 18.65 12.46
N TYR A 124 -4.72 19.70 12.77
CA TYR A 124 -4.99 20.13 14.14
C TYR A 124 -6.12 19.34 14.83
N ALA A 125 -6.93 18.64 14.06
CA ALA A 125 -8.02 17.81 14.58
C ALA A 125 -7.59 16.35 14.73
N ALA A 126 -6.31 16.11 15.03
CA ALA A 126 -5.65 14.81 15.08
C ALA A 126 -6.59 13.68 15.51
N GLY A 127 -6.73 12.68 14.66
CA GLY A 127 -7.60 11.55 14.91
C GLY A 127 -7.64 10.61 13.71
N TYR A 128 -8.47 9.61 13.81
CA TYR A 128 -8.57 8.54 12.82
C TYR A 128 -8.94 9.06 11.41
N ALA A 129 -9.76 10.12 11.33
CA ALA A 129 -10.11 10.75 10.05
C ALA A 129 -8.89 11.33 9.32
N TRP A 130 -7.92 11.88 10.03
CA TRP A 130 -6.65 12.37 9.45
C TRP A 130 -5.87 11.23 8.78
N TYR A 131 -5.78 10.06 9.44
CA TYR A 131 -5.12 8.89 8.85
C TYR A 131 -5.89 8.33 7.65
N ALA A 132 -7.23 8.34 7.68
CA ALA A 132 -8.04 7.90 6.55
C ALA A 132 -7.83 8.80 5.31
N ALA A 133 -7.77 10.12 5.48
CA ALA A 133 -7.41 11.05 4.41
C ALA A 133 -5.96 10.81 3.92
N GLY A 134 -5.04 10.50 4.83
CA GLY A 134 -3.66 10.12 4.52
C GLY A 134 -3.59 8.86 3.67
N ALA A 135 -4.37 7.82 3.99
CA ALA A 135 -4.43 6.60 3.20
C ALA A 135 -4.85 6.87 1.74
N ALA A 136 -5.87 7.73 1.54
CA ALA A 136 -6.31 8.15 0.21
C ALA A 136 -5.22 8.96 -0.53
N CYS A 137 -4.47 9.82 0.17
CA CYS A 137 -3.36 10.56 -0.40
C CYS A 137 -2.23 9.62 -0.86
N TYR A 138 -1.87 8.63 -0.04
CA TYR A 138 -0.84 7.65 -0.42
C TYR A 138 -1.28 6.77 -1.59
N ALA A 139 -2.55 6.32 -1.61
CA ALA A 139 -3.09 5.56 -2.73
C ALA A 139 -3.07 6.34 -4.06
N ALA A 140 -3.16 7.67 -3.98
CA ALA A 140 -3.02 8.58 -5.12
C ALA A 140 -1.56 9.03 -5.35
N GLY A 141 -0.59 8.51 -4.61
CA GLY A 141 0.83 8.81 -4.81
C GLY A 141 1.46 8.01 -5.96
N ASP A 142 2.50 8.59 -6.55
CA ASP A 142 3.28 7.93 -7.63
C ASP A 142 4.49 7.17 -7.06
N ASP A 143 4.46 6.90 -5.78
CA ASP A 143 5.53 6.23 -5.06
C ASP A 143 5.37 4.71 -5.17
N ARG A 144 6.48 3.98 -5.32
CA ARG A 144 6.51 2.51 -5.22
C ARG A 144 6.11 2.00 -3.84
N ASP A 145 6.12 2.88 -2.85
CA ASP A 145 5.72 2.59 -1.47
C ASP A 145 4.23 2.85 -1.21
N ALA A 146 3.47 3.29 -2.22
CA ALA A 146 2.07 3.67 -2.07
C ALA A 146 1.23 2.61 -1.35
N ALA A 147 1.40 1.32 -1.67
CA ALA A 147 0.68 0.25 -0.99
C ALA A 147 1.10 0.09 0.48
N CYS A 148 2.40 0.21 0.79
CA CYS A 148 2.92 0.12 2.16
C CYS A 148 2.47 1.32 3.01
N ASP A 149 2.47 2.51 2.43
CA ASP A 149 2.06 3.73 3.14
C ASP A 149 0.55 3.81 3.31
N ALA A 150 -0.24 3.38 2.33
CA ALA A 150 -1.69 3.27 2.43
C ALA A 150 -2.10 2.23 3.49
N ASP A 151 -1.47 1.05 3.52
CA ASP A 151 -1.65 0.03 4.55
C ASP A 151 -1.43 0.60 5.96
N ARG A 152 -0.28 1.24 6.16
CA ARG A 152 0.08 1.81 7.45
C ARG A 152 -0.91 2.89 7.91
N ALA A 153 -1.28 3.78 7.00
CA ALA A 153 -2.24 4.85 7.30
C ALA A 153 -3.63 4.28 7.58
N ALA A 154 -4.09 3.27 6.82
CA ALA A 154 -5.36 2.60 7.06
C ALA A 154 -5.38 1.87 8.41
N ALA A 155 -4.31 1.16 8.77
CA ALA A 155 -4.20 0.51 10.07
C ALA A 155 -4.24 1.53 11.24
N TRP A 156 -3.70 2.74 11.08
CA TRP A 156 -3.82 3.81 12.06
C TRP A 156 -5.22 4.42 12.09
N ALA A 157 -5.88 4.57 10.93
CA ALA A 157 -7.25 5.07 10.85
C ALA A 157 -8.24 4.16 11.59
N ALA A 158 -8.03 2.85 11.54
CA ALA A 158 -8.88 1.87 12.21
C ALA A 158 -8.80 1.93 13.76
N GLY A 159 -7.80 2.63 14.33
CA GLY A 159 -7.70 2.84 15.79
C GLY A 159 -7.72 1.55 16.59
N ASP A 160 -8.72 1.34 17.43
CA ASP A 160 -8.87 0.15 18.27
C ASP A 160 -9.13 -1.14 17.44
N ALA A 161 -9.64 -1.02 16.21
CA ALA A 161 -9.84 -2.14 15.28
C ALA A 161 -8.59 -2.47 14.45
N ARG A 162 -7.42 -1.92 14.78
CA ARG A 162 -6.17 -2.06 14.00
C ARG A 162 -5.80 -3.51 13.68
N ASP A 163 -5.95 -4.42 14.61
CA ASP A 163 -5.58 -5.82 14.39
C ASP A 163 -6.54 -6.48 13.39
N ALA A 164 -7.82 -6.17 13.44
CA ALA A 164 -8.81 -6.64 12.46
C ALA A 164 -8.54 -6.02 11.08
N GLU A 165 -8.18 -4.74 11.03
CA GLU A 165 -7.77 -4.06 9.80
C GLU A 165 -6.56 -4.75 9.16
N LYS A 166 -5.51 -5.03 9.92
CA LYS A 166 -4.33 -5.73 9.42
C LYS A 166 -4.61 -7.14 8.91
N GLN A 167 -5.51 -7.87 9.57
CA GLN A 167 -5.95 -9.19 9.09
C GLN A 167 -6.69 -9.07 7.75
N TRP A 168 -7.56 -8.08 7.62
CA TRP A 168 -8.25 -7.80 6.36
C TRP A 168 -7.26 -7.41 5.25
N GLN A 169 -6.29 -6.55 5.55
CA GLN A 169 -5.26 -6.12 4.62
C GLN A 169 -4.39 -7.29 4.15
N GLU A 170 -4.00 -8.19 5.06
CA GLU A 170 -3.27 -9.40 4.70
C GLU A 170 -4.09 -10.29 3.77
N GLN A 171 -5.36 -10.51 4.09
CA GLN A 171 -6.25 -11.29 3.23
C GLN A 171 -6.40 -10.64 1.86
N LYS A 172 -6.57 -9.32 1.81
CA LYS A 172 -6.66 -8.56 0.55
C LYS A 172 -5.38 -8.70 -0.28
N LEU A 173 -4.19 -8.60 0.32
CA LEU A 173 -2.93 -8.87 -0.37
C LEU A 173 -2.92 -10.29 -0.98
N ARG A 174 -3.32 -11.31 -0.22
CA ARG A 174 -3.39 -12.70 -0.71
C ARG A 174 -4.30 -12.86 -1.93
N GLU A 175 -5.42 -12.14 -2.01
CA GLU A 175 -6.29 -12.10 -3.18
C GLU A 175 -5.56 -11.58 -4.42
N TYR A 176 -4.77 -10.49 -4.28
CA TYR A 176 -3.95 -9.95 -5.38
C TYR A 176 -2.79 -10.86 -5.78
N LEU A 177 -2.25 -11.62 -4.82
CA LEU A 177 -1.18 -12.59 -5.11
C LEU A 177 -1.70 -13.84 -5.83
N ASN A 178 -2.95 -14.23 -5.61
CA ASN A 178 -3.58 -15.45 -6.10
C ASN A 178 -4.96 -15.17 -6.76
N PRO A 179 -5.03 -14.41 -7.87
CA PRO A 179 -6.30 -13.97 -8.47
C PRO A 179 -7.17 -15.10 -9.04
N ASN A 180 -6.69 -16.34 -9.06
CA ASN A 180 -7.38 -17.51 -9.61
C ASN A 180 -7.77 -18.55 -8.53
N LYS A 181 -7.60 -18.23 -7.27
CA LYS A 181 -8.10 -19.01 -6.13
C LYS A 181 -9.39 -18.37 -5.61
#